data_d228d1ce6fd26c629cb38602af75b5b1
#
_entry.id   d228d1ce6fd26c629cb38602af75b5b1
#
_cell.length_a   1.000
_cell.length_b   1.000
_cell.length_c   1.000
_cell.angle_alpha   90.00
_cell.angle_beta   90.00
_cell.angle_gamma   90.00
#
_symmetry.space_group_name_H-M   'P 1'
#
loop_
_entity.id
_entity.type
_entity.pdbx_description
1 polymer ?
#
loop_
_entity_poly.entity_id
_entity_poly.type
_entity_poly.pdbx_seq_one_letter_code
_entity_poly.pdbx_strand_id
1 'polypeptide(L)'
;HVPLGNEAQAEARVLMLSANNIKSPAHGRPLTIPTQDMIIGMYFLTTVRDGFPGEGRVFASVKDALDEFEAGTGVDIQARISVRATRDMQIAKSFSDFETVKAGERFETSIGRIIFNRQCLPEDYEFMNYKMVKGDVAKLVADCCDRYPEAKVGPILDAIKYSGFHYATRAGLTISVWDALIPAEKQELLDRAQANVDQINEYFEEGFINETERHIEVVN
;
A
#
# COMPACT_ATOMS: atom_id res chain seq x y z
N HIS A 1 -3.98 -30.97 9.62
CA HIS A 1 -3.91 -31.74 10.87
C HIS A 1 -4.08 -30.80 12.07
N VAL A 2 -4.77 -31.28 13.11
CA VAL A 2 -4.97 -30.56 14.37
C VAL A 2 -4.17 -31.25 15.45
N PRO A 3 -3.34 -30.54 16.24
CA PRO A 3 -2.61 -31.14 17.34
C PRO A 3 -3.58 -31.60 18.43
N LEU A 4 -3.53 -32.87 18.81
CA LEU A 4 -4.45 -33.48 19.78
C LEU A 4 -3.86 -33.55 21.20
N GLY A 5 -2.53 -33.66 21.32
CA GLY A 5 -1.85 -33.70 22.62
C GLY A 5 -1.69 -32.32 23.23
N ASN A 6 -1.77 -32.20 24.54
CA ASN A 6 -1.59 -30.92 25.23
C ASN A 6 -0.21 -30.28 24.99
N GLU A 7 0.84 -31.11 24.95
CA GLU A 7 2.21 -30.68 24.66
C GLU A 7 2.32 -30.12 23.23
N ALA A 8 1.76 -30.84 22.24
CA ALA A 8 1.75 -30.42 20.86
C ALA A 8 0.94 -29.11 20.66
N GLN A 9 -0.17 -28.94 21.38
CA GLN A 9 -0.94 -27.70 21.38
C GLN A 9 -0.15 -26.53 21.98
N ALA A 10 0.57 -26.76 23.06
CA ALA A 10 1.42 -25.75 23.69
C ALA A 10 2.56 -25.34 22.75
N GLU A 11 3.26 -26.29 22.14
CA GLU A 11 4.30 -26.02 21.14
C GLU A 11 3.77 -25.26 19.94
N ALA A 12 2.62 -25.66 19.39
CA ALA A 12 2.01 -24.94 18.27
C ALA A 12 1.68 -23.48 18.60
N ARG A 13 1.18 -23.20 19.80
CA ARG A 13 0.88 -21.84 20.26
C ARG A 13 2.14 -21.00 20.45
N VAL A 14 3.21 -21.58 20.99
CA VAL A 14 4.45 -20.85 21.25
C VAL A 14 5.27 -20.64 19.98
N LEU A 15 5.38 -21.67 19.12
CA LEU A 15 6.29 -21.67 18.00
C LEU A 15 5.63 -21.29 16.65
N MET A 16 4.33 -21.53 16.49
CA MET A 16 3.68 -21.41 15.18
C MET A 16 2.65 -20.26 15.11
N LEU A 17 2.22 -19.71 16.24
CA LEU A 17 1.25 -18.62 16.22
C LEU A 17 1.84 -17.40 15.49
N SER A 18 1.12 -16.86 14.52
CA SER A 18 1.59 -15.74 13.68
C SER A 18 1.94 -14.49 14.50
N ALA A 19 1.23 -14.24 15.61
CA ALA A 19 1.54 -13.14 16.52
C ALA A 19 2.93 -13.24 17.15
N ASN A 20 3.47 -14.46 17.30
CA ASN A 20 4.81 -14.71 17.84
C ASN A 20 5.88 -14.81 16.73
N ASN A 21 5.49 -14.68 15.47
CA ASN A 21 6.37 -14.82 14.30
C ASN A 21 6.22 -13.63 13.33
N ILE A 22 6.05 -12.44 13.87
CA ILE A 22 5.91 -11.23 13.07
C ILE A 22 7.23 -10.86 12.40
N LYS A 23 8.35 -11.04 13.12
CA LYS A 23 9.70 -10.74 12.63
C LYS A 23 10.46 -12.00 12.24
N SER A 24 11.26 -11.92 11.18
CA SER A 24 12.17 -12.99 10.77
C SER A 24 13.30 -13.16 11.79
N PRO A 25 13.56 -14.38 12.27
CA PRO A 25 14.70 -14.65 13.16
C PRO A 25 16.06 -14.48 12.45
N ALA A 26 16.09 -14.54 11.10
CA ALA A 26 17.33 -14.43 10.34
C ALA A 26 17.84 -12.98 10.22
N HIS A 27 16.95 -12.00 10.10
CA HIS A 27 17.34 -10.61 9.81
C HIS A 27 16.42 -9.54 10.46
N GLY A 28 15.47 -9.95 11.32
CA GLY A 28 14.59 -9.03 12.06
C GLY A 28 13.52 -8.29 11.24
N ARG A 29 13.48 -8.47 9.91
CA ARG A 29 12.47 -7.80 9.07
C ARG A 29 11.09 -8.43 9.23
N PRO A 30 10.00 -7.65 9.08
CA PRO A 30 8.65 -8.21 9.14
C PRO A 30 8.44 -9.31 8.10
N LEU A 31 7.86 -10.43 8.53
CA LEU A 31 7.38 -11.52 7.66
C LEU A 31 5.93 -11.30 7.25
N THR A 32 5.12 -10.71 8.14
CA THR A 32 3.70 -10.49 7.95
C THR A 32 3.48 -9.08 7.41
N ILE A 33 3.47 -8.93 6.08
CA ILE A 33 3.22 -7.64 5.41
C ILE A 33 1.85 -7.71 4.72
N PRO A 34 0.98 -6.69 4.89
CA PRO A 34 -0.29 -6.61 4.15
C PRO A 34 -0.06 -6.69 2.63
N THR A 35 -0.92 -7.43 1.93
CA THR A 35 -0.81 -7.64 0.47
C THR A 35 -2.18 -7.59 -0.21
N GLN A 36 -2.20 -7.60 -1.55
CA GLN A 36 -3.41 -7.72 -2.37
C GLN A 36 -4.52 -6.72 -1.99
N ASP A 37 -5.71 -7.21 -1.67
CA ASP A 37 -6.88 -6.39 -1.38
C ASP A 37 -6.69 -5.47 -0.17
N MET A 38 -5.88 -5.88 0.81
CA MET A 38 -5.53 -5.01 1.93
C MET A 38 -4.81 -3.74 1.45
N ILE A 39 -3.88 -3.86 0.51
CA ILE A 39 -3.19 -2.70 -0.08
C ILE A 39 -4.14 -1.87 -0.94
N ILE A 40 -5.01 -2.52 -1.71
CA ILE A 40 -6.03 -1.83 -2.53
C ILE A 40 -6.92 -0.97 -1.63
N GLY A 41 -7.39 -1.52 -0.50
CA GLY A 41 -8.19 -0.78 0.47
C GLY A 41 -7.44 0.39 1.10
N MET A 42 -6.18 0.22 1.49
CA MET A 42 -5.34 1.30 2.01
C MET A 42 -5.10 2.39 0.95
N TYR A 43 -4.81 2.00 -0.28
CA TYR A 43 -4.65 2.92 -1.39
C TYR A 43 -5.92 3.75 -1.63
N PHE A 44 -7.08 3.09 -1.70
CA PHE A 44 -8.38 3.77 -1.84
C PHE A 44 -8.63 4.76 -0.69
N LEU A 45 -8.42 4.31 0.55
CA LEU A 45 -8.66 5.10 1.76
C LEU A 45 -7.77 6.35 1.83
N THR A 46 -6.52 6.26 1.40
CA THR A 46 -5.54 7.35 1.51
C THR A 46 -5.39 8.21 0.25
N THR A 47 -6.07 7.83 -0.84
CA THR A 47 -6.09 8.63 -2.08
C THR A 47 -6.98 9.85 -1.88
N VAL A 48 -6.50 11.02 -2.33
CA VAL A 48 -7.28 12.26 -2.43
C VAL A 48 -7.65 12.47 -3.89
N ARG A 49 -8.88 12.87 -4.14
CA ARG A 49 -9.41 13.21 -5.47
C ARG A 49 -10.03 14.57 -5.45
N ASP A 50 -9.77 15.37 -6.47
CA ASP A 50 -10.36 16.67 -6.68
C ASP A 50 -11.76 16.55 -7.34
N GLY A 51 -12.64 17.49 -7.12
CA GLY A 51 -14.00 17.48 -7.68
C GLY A 51 -15.01 16.60 -6.93
N PHE A 52 -14.64 16.02 -5.79
CA PHE A 52 -15.54 15.17 -5.00
C PHE A 52 -16.38 15.99 -4.01
N PRO A 53 -17.60 15.51 -3.66
CA PRO A 53 -18.47 16.20 -2.72
C PRO A 53 -17.78 16.53 -1.40
N GLY A 54 -17.91 17.77 -0.93
CA GLY A 54 -17.28 18.23 0.31
C GLY A 54 -15.86 18.77 0.14
N GLU A 55 -15.33 18.87 -1.09
CA GLU A 55 -14.04 19.49 -1.35
C GLU A 55 -13.97 20.93 -0.84
N GLY A 56 -12.82 21.29 -0.24
CA GLY A 56 -12.59 22.62 0.31
C GLY A 56 -13.27 22.90 1.65
N ARG A 57 -14.06 21.98 2.19
CA ARG A 57 -14.64 22.17 3.54
C ARG A 57 -13.58 22.27 4.60
N VAL A 58 -13.86 23.11 5.60
CA VAL A 58 -12.96 23.38 6.72
C VAL A 58 -13.61 22.91 8.02
N PHE A 59 -12.87 22.08 8.77
CA PHE A 59 -13.32 21.53 10.04
C PHE A 59 -12.50 22.08 11.21
N ALA A 60 -13.15 22.28 12.36
CA ALA A 60 -12.49 22.78 13.55
C ALA A 60 -11.56 21.75 14.21
N SER A 61 -11.83 20.45 14.01
CA SER A 61 -10.99 19.34 14.49
C SER A 61 -11.12 18.10 13.62
N VAL A 62 -10.20 17.16 13.80
CA VAL A 62 -10.28 15.81 13.22
C VAL A 62 -11.56 15.10 13.64
N LYS A 63 -12.00 15.31 14.89
CA LYS A 63 -13.22 14.70 15.42
C LYS A 63 -14.45 15.25 14.68
N ASP A 64 -14.56 16.57 14.55
CA ASP A 64 -15.70 17.19 13.87
C ASP A 64 -15.82 16.73 12.41
N ALA A 65 -14.67 16.54 11.73
CA ALA A 65 -14.65 16.02 10.36
C ALA A 65 -15.20 14.59 10.28
N LEU A 66 -14.89 13.73 11.25
CA LEU A 66 -15.42 12.37 11.32
C LEU A 66 -16.89 12.34 11.71
N ASP A 67 -17.29 13.12 12.71
CA ASP A 67 -18.69 13.21 13.17
C ASP A 67 -19.61 13.68 12.04
N GLU A 68 -19.18 14.67 11.24
CA GLU A 68 -19.92 15.11 10.06
C GLU A 68 -19.96 14.05 8.94
N PHE A 69 -18.87 13.32 8.72
CA PHE A 69 -18.84 12.24 7.75
C PHE A 69 -19.80 11.10 8.15
N GLU A 70 -19.79 10.71 9.42
CA GLU A 70 -20.69 9.68 9.97
C GLU A 70 -22.15 10.10 9.94
N ALA A 71 -22.43 11.39 10.12
CA ALA A 71 -23.78 11.96 10.00
C ALA A 71 -24.29 12.01 8.55
N GLY A 72 -23.47 11.64 7.56
CA GLY A 72 -23.88 11.61 6.15
C GLY A 72 -24.10 12.99 5.51
N THR A 73 -23.35 14.00 5.94
CA THR A 73 -23.49 15.40 5.47
C THR A 73 -22.97 15.63 4.04
N GLY A 74 -22.70 14.59 3.28
CA GLY A 74 -22.31 14.65 1.88
C GLY A 74 -20.83 14.97 1.66
N VAL A 75 -19.97 14.69 2.63
CA VAL A 75 -18.51 14.74 2.43
C VAL A 75 -18.04 13.38 1.93
N ASP A 76 -17.34 13.35 0.79
CA ASP A 76 -16.75 12.12 0.29
C ASP A 76 -15.48 11.76 1.06
N ILE A 77 -15.23 10.45 1.20
CA ILE A 77 -14.07 9.92 1.92
C ILE A 77 -12.73 10.33 1.31
N GLN A 78 -12.71 10.58 -0.02
CA GLN A 78 -11.53 10.96 -0.80
C GLN A 78 -11.46 12.47 -1.10
N ALA A 79 -12.47 13.25 -0.69
CA ALA A 79 -12.49 14.70 -0.90
C ALA A 79 -11.36 15.39 -0.14
N ARG A 80 -10.75 16.40 -0.76
CA ARG A 80 -9.74 17.27 -0.13
C ARG A 80 -10.43 18.20 0.85
N ILE A 81 -10.07 18.11 2.11
CA ILE A 81 -10.59 18.92 3.21
C ILE A 81 -9.47 19.61 3.97
N SER A 82 -9.80 20.67 4.69
CA SER A 82 -8.88 21.34 5.63
C SER A 82 -9.33 21.11 7.06
N VAL A 83 -8.40 20.73 7.92
CA VAL A 83 -8.66 20.45 9.34
C VAL A 83 -7.72 21.30 10.21
N ARG A 84 -8.22 21.80 11.33
CA ARG A 84 -7.38 22.50 12.31
C ARG A 84 -6.74 21.50 13.27
N ALA A 85 -5.43 21.61 13.47
CA ALA A 85 -4.70 20.83 14.44
C ALA A 85 -5.10 21.27 15.87
N THR A 86 -5.47 20.31 16.72
CA THR A 86 -5.83 20.57 18.12
C THR A 86 -4.62 20.52 19.06
N ARG A 87 -3.53 19.95 18.60
CA ARG A 87 -2.23 19.87 19.28
C ARG A 87 -1.10 19.98 18.26
N ASP A 88 0.12 20.23 18.73
CA ASP A 88 1.29 20.14 17.88
C ASP A 88 1.44 18.68 17.40
N MET A 89 1.63 18.49 16.10
CA MET A 89 1.73 17.18 15.50
C MET A 89 2.71 17.17 14.32
N GLN A 90 3.32 16.00 14.13
CA GLN A 90 4.14 15.72 12.96
C GLN A 90 3.25 15.14 11.87
N ILE A 91 3.29 15.72 10.69
CA ILE A 91 2.55 15.28 9.51
C ILE A 91 3.54 14.76 8.48
N ALA A 92 3.42 13.50 8.11
CA ALA A 92 4.23 12.90 7.05
C ALA A 92 3.65 13.23 5.67
N LYS A 93 4.42 13.87 4.82
CA LYS A 93 4.14 14.06 3.39
C LYS A 93 4.67 12.93 2.53
N SER A 94 5.65 12.20 3.05
CA SER A 94 6.20 10.94 2.56
C SER A 94 6.81 10.18 3.74
N PHE A 95 7.34 8.97 3.50
CA PHE A 95 8.00 8.20 4.56
C PHE A 95 9.22 8.90 5.19
N SER A 96 9.86 9.81 4.48
CA SER A 96 11.07 10.53 4.92
C SER A 96 10.90 12.05 5.04
N ASP A 97 9.72 12.58 4.74
CA ASP A 97 9.45 14.03 4.75
C ASP A 97 8.33 14.33 5.74
N PHE A 98 8.69 15.06 6.79
CA PHE A 98 7.78 15.41 7.89
C PHE A 98 7.70 16.93 8.05
N GLU A 99 6.49 17.41 8.26
CA GLU A 99 6.18 18.79 8.56
C GLU A 99 5.59 18.91 9.98
N THR A 100 6.04 19.88 10.74
CA THR A 100 5.47 20.17 12.04
C THR A 100 4.34 21.17 11.89
N VAL A 101 3.13 20.78 12.27
CA VAL A 101 1.95 21.64 12.31
C VAL A 101 1.65 21.96 13.77
N LYS A 102 1.55 23.25 14.11
CA LYS A 102 1.27 23.70 15.47
C LYS A 102 -0.22 23.69 15.78
N ALA A 103 -0.54 23.58 17.06
CA ALA A 103 -1.92 23.72 17.53
C ALA A 103 -2.56 25.01 17.02
N GLY A 104 -3.75 24.89 16.42
CA GLY A 104 -4.48 26.00 15.79
C GLY A 104 -4.21 26.22 14.31
N GLU A 105 -3.12 25.71 13.77
CA GLU A 105 -2.85 25.77 12.33
C GLU A 105 -3.74 24.80 11.55
N ARG A 106 -3.92 25.07 10.26
CA ARG A 106 -4.70 24.22 9.36
C ARG A 106 -3.77 23.42 8.46
N PHE A 107 -4.17 22.18 8.19
CA PHE A 107 -3.53 21.32 7.20
C PHE A 107 -4.57 20.68 6.29
N GLU A 108 -4.18 20.41 5.07
CA GLU A 108 -5.03 19.72 4.09
C GLU A 108 -4.89 18.21 4.23
N THR A 109 -6.02 17.51 4.17
CA THR A 109 -6.09 16.06 4.27
C THR A 109 -7.38 15.54 3.60
N SER A 110 -7.76 14.28 3.89
CA SER A 110 -9.06 13.70 3.53
C SER A 110 -9.63 12.92 4.71
N ILE A 111 -10.94 12.68 4.69
CA ILE A 111 -11.60 11.82 5.69
C ILE A 111 -10.93 10.44 5.73
N GLY A 112 -10.61 9.87 4.56
CA GLY A 112 -9.97 8.56 4.49
C GLY A 112 -8.60 8.53 5.17
N ARG A 113 -7.78 9.54 5.02
CA ARG A 113 -6.49 9.64 5.75
C ARG A 113 -6.68 9.77 7.25
N ILE A 114 -7.69 10.52 7.68
CA ILE A 114 -8.04 10.63 9.10
C ILE A 114 -8.44 9.26 9.66
N ILE A 115 -9.30 8.53 8.96
CA ILE A 115 -9.73 7.18 9.34
C ILE A 115 -8.53 6.23 9.43
N PHE A 116 -7.65 6.25 8.42
CA PHE A 116 -6.43 5.43 8.41
C PHE A 116 -5.58 5.66 9.65
N ASN A 117 -5.24 6.91 9.94
CA ASN A 117 -4.41 7.25 11.09
C ASN A 117 -5.08 6.86 12.42
N ARG A 118 -6.39 7.03 12.53
CA ARG A 118 -7.12 6.77 13.78
C ARG A 118 -7.41 5.30 14.04
N GLN A 119 -7.65 4.52 12.98
CA GLN A 119 -8.00 3.10 13.11
C GLN A 119 -6.79 2.17 13.04
N CYS A 120 -5.78 2.52 12.22
CA CYS A 120 -4.68 1.62 11.93
C CYS A 120 -3.40 1.93 12.70
N LEU A 121 -3.25 3.16 13.21
CA LEU A 121 -2.01 3.60 13.86
C LEU A 121 -2.23 3.94 15.33
N PRO A 122 -1.20 3.76 16.17
CA PRO A 122 -1.22 4.25 17.54
C PRO A 122 -1.33 5.79 17.60
N GLU A 123 -1.89 6.32 18.71
CA GLU A 123 -2.08 7.77 18.89
C GLU A 123 -0.77 8.57 18.95
N ASP A 124 0.33 7.92 19.31
CA ASP A 124 1.68 8.47 19.40
C ASP A 124 2.45 8.38 18.08
N TYR A 125 1.86 7.81 17.03
CA TYR A 125 2.46 7.76 15.70
C TYR A 125 2.24 9.07 14.95
N GLU A 126 3.14 9.40 14.02
CA GLU A 126 3.04 10.57 13.15
C GLU A 126 1.83 10.46 12.23
N PHE A 127 1.19 11.57 11.91
CA PHE A 127 0.03 11.58 11.03
C PHE A 127 0.43 11.35 9.57
N MET A 128 0.09 10.19 9.02
CA MET A 128 0.36 9.82 7.63
C MET A 128 -0.59 10.54 6.68
N ASN A 129 -0.09 11.54 5.96
CA ASN A 129 -0.89 12.42 5.10
C ASN A 129 -0.53 12.29 3.61
N TYR A 130 -0.21 11.11 3.16
CA TYR A 130 0.07 10.84 1.76
C TYR A 130 -0.60 9.54 1.30
N LYS A 131 -0.60 9.32 0.01
CA LYS A 131 -1.18 8.12 -0.59
C LYS A 131 -0.30 6.90 -0.31
N MET A 132 -0.86 5.89 0.34
CA MET A 132 -0.16 4.67 0.72
C MET A 132 -0.14 3.66 -0.43
N VAL A 133 1.04 3.31 -0.89
CA VAL A 133 1.25 2.20 -1.84
C VAL A 133 1.91 1.02 -1.13
N LYS A 134 2.03 -0.12 -1.82
CA LYS A 134 2.58 -1.37 -1.24
C LYS A 134 3.92 -1.16 -0.53
N GLY A 135 4.83 -0.40 -1.15
CA GLY A 135 6.14 -0.12 -0.58
C GLY A 135 6.08 0.70 0.71
N ASP A 136 5.15 1.66 0.79
CA ASP A 136 4.97 2.52 1.97
C ASP A 136 4.35 1.75 3.12
N VAL A 137 3.37 0.89 2.86
CA VAL A 137 2.79 0.01 3.88
C VAL A 137 3.84 -0.95 4.43
N ALA A 138 4.71 -1.50 3.59
CA ALA A 138 5.80 -2.36 4.05
C ALA A 138 6.80 -1.61 4.94
N LYS A 139 7.17 -0.37 4.59
CA LYS A 139 8.03 0.50 5.40
C LYS A 139 7.37 0.87 6.72
N LEU A 140 6.07 1.22 6.68
CA LEU A 140 5.28 1.52 7.87
C LEU A 140 5.25 0.35 8.85
N VAL A 141 5.01 -0.86 8.36
CA VAL A 141 5.01 -2.07 9.19
C VAL A 141 6.40 -2.33 9.78
N ALA A 142 7.47 -2.14 8.99
CA ALA A 142 8.84 -2.29 9.49
C ALA A 142 9.14 -1.28 10.60
N ASP A 143 8.79 -0.02 10.42
CA ASP A 143 8.96 1.03 11.43
C ASP A 143 8.12 0.76 12.69
N CYS A 144 6.88 0.31 12.55
CA CYS A 144 6.08 -0.13 13.70
C CYS A 144 6.72 -1.30 14.46
N CYS A 145 7.32 -2.26 13.73
CA CYS A 145 8.06 -3.36 14.34
C CYS A 145 9.30 -2.89 15.11
N ASP A 146 9.94 -1.82 14.67
CA ASP A 146 11.13 -1.29 15.34
C ASP A 146 10.80 -0.42 16.55
N ARG A 147 9.70 0.33 16.49
CA ARG A 147 9.27 1.27 17.55
C ARG A 147 8.46 0.61 18.67
N TYR A 148 7.67 -0.41 18.34
CA TYR A 148 6.70 -0.97 19.28
C TYR A 148 7.00 -2.43 19.64
N PRO A 149 6.64 -2.86 20.86
CA PRO A 149 6.72 -4.26 21.25
C PRO A 149 5.75 -5.12 20.43
N GLU A 150 6.06 -6.39 20.22
CA GLU A 150 5.27 -7.33 19.41
C GLU A 150 3.79 -7.37 19.80
N ALA A 151 3.49 -7.26 21.09
CA ALA A 151 2.12 -7.21 21.61
C ALA A 151 1.28 -6.03 21.05
N LYS A 152 1.92 -4.91 20.64
CA LYS A 152 1.26 -3.78 19.99
C LYS A 152 1.23 -3.92 18.48
N VAL A 153 2.25 -4.56 17.89
CA VAL A 153 2.35 -4.71 16.42
C VAL A 153 1.26 -5.62 15.86
N GLY A 154 0.91 -6.70 16.57
CA GLY A 154 -0.17 -7.60 16.16
C GLY A 154 -1.50 -6.86 15.93
N PRO A 155 -2.02 -6.13 16.92
CA PRO A 155 -3.22 -5.28 16.76
C PRO A 155 -3.13 -4.25 15.62
N ILE A 156 -1.97 -3.63 15.38
CA ILE A 156 -1.77 -2.70 14.25
C ILE A 156 -1.95 -3.43 12.91
N LEU A 157 -1.32 -4.59 12.75
CA LEU A 157 -1.46 -5.41 11.55
C LEU A 157 -2.90 -5.88 11.33
N ASP A 158 -3.59 -6.28 12.39
CA ASP A 158 -5.01 -6.63 12.34
C ASP A 158 -5.88 -5.44 11.94
N ALA A 159 -5.63 -4.26 12.48
CA ALA A 159 -6.35 -3.05 12.11
C ALA A 159 -6.15 -2.69 10.63
N ILE A 160 -4.92 -2.77 10.12
CA ILE A 160 -4.61 -2.58 8.70
C ILE A 160 -5.34 -3.63 7.84
N LYS A 161 -5.33 -4.89 8.25
CA LYS A 161 -6.03 -5.98 7.56
C LYS A 161 -7.54 -5.72 7.46
N TYR A 162 -8.19 -5.47 8.59
CA TYR A 162 -9.65 -5.26 8.61
C TYR A 162 -10.06 -4.00 7.87
N SER A 163 -9.37 -2.89 8.08
CA SER A 163 -9.63 -1.64 7.35
C SER A 163 -9.35 -1.83 5.85
N GLY A 164 -8.27 -2.52 5.50
CA GLY A 164 -7.93 -2.81 4.11
C GLY A 164 -9.03 -3.57 3.38
N PHE A 165 -9.50 -4.68 3.92
CA PHE A 165 -10.60 -5.45 3.32
C PHE A 165 -11.93 -4.67 3.31
N HIS A 166 -12.24 -3.95 4.39
CA HIS A 166 -13.45 -3.15 4.45
C HIS A 166 -13.50 -2.09 3.35
N TYR A 167 -12.41 -1.32 3.18
CA TYR A 167 -12.37 -0.25 2.19
C TYR A 167 -12.13 -0.75 0.77
N ALA A 168 -11.49 -1.89 0.57
CA ALA A 168 -11.43 -2.56 -0.74
C ALA A 168 -12.83 -2.98 -1.20
N THR A 169 -13.64 -3.53 -0.28
CA THR A 169 -15.04 -3.89 -0.57
C THR A 169 -15.88 -2.67 -0.92
N ARG A 170 -15.76 -1.58 -0.16
CA ARG A 170 -16.49 -0.33 -0.41
C ARG A 170 -16.03 0.39 -1.69
N ALA A 171 -14.76 0.26 -2.03
CA ALA A 171 -14.21 0.84 -3.26
C ALA A 171 -14.83 0.22 -4.53
N GLY A 172 -15.26 -1.07 -4.46
CA GLY A 172 -15.86 -1.77 -5.59
C GLY A 172 -14.92 -1.85 -6.80
N LEU A 173 -13.60 -1.86 -6.58
CA LEU A 173 -12.61 -1.92 -7.66
C LEU A 173 -12.68 -3.27 -8.36
N THR A 174 -12.70 -3.24 -9.68
CA THR A 174 -12.68 -4.43 -10.52
C THR A 174 -11.68 -4.26 -11.64
N ILE A 175 -11.18 -5.36 -12.18
CA ILE A 175 -10.29 -5.40 -13.34
C ILE A 175 -10.97 -6.27 -14.39
N SER A 176 -11.09 -5.72 -15.61
CA SER A 176 -11.60 -6.39 -16.79
C SER A 176 -10.43 -6.80 -17.71
N VAL A 177 -10.65 -7.81 -18.54
CA VAL A 177 -9.70 -8.17 -19.60
C VAL A 177 -9.44 -6.98 -20.55
N TRP A 178 -10.43 -6.11 -20.73
CA TRP A 178 -10.36 -4.92 -21.56
C TRP A 178 -9.52 -3.77 -20.97
N ASP A 179 -9.19 -3.83 -19.69
CA ASP A 179 -8.30 -2.85 -19.05
C ASP A 179 -6.83 -3.10 -19.39
N ALA A 180 -6.50 -4.28 -19.92
CA ALA A 180 -5.19 -4.59 -20.46
C ALA A 180 -5.07 -4.01 -21.87
N LEU A 181 -4.64 -2.75 -21.95
CA LEU A 181 -4.45 -2.06 -23.21
C LEU A 181 -3.22 -2.60 -23.94
N ILE A 182 -3.39 -2.91 -25.22
CA ILE A 182 -2.28 -3.26 -26.11
C ILE A 182 -1.70 -1.94 -26.64
N PRO A 183 -0.41 -1.62 -26.40
CA PRO A 183 0.22 -0.42 -26.94
C PRO A 183 0.15 -0.40 -28.47
N ALA A 184 -0.05 0.79 -29.04
CA ALA A 184 -0.13 0.96 -30.50
C ALA A 184 1.19 0.57 -31.20
N GLU A 185 2.30 0.76 -30.52
CA GLU A 185 3.65 0.47 -30.99
C GLU A 185 3.99 -1.02 -31.02
N LYS A 186 3.12 -1.89 -30.47
CA LYS A 186 3.40 -3.33 -30.38
C LYS A 186 3.77 -3.94 -31.74
N GLN A 187 2.99 -3.65 -32.78
CA GLN A 187 3.21 -4.24 -34.09
C GLN A 187 4.53 -3.77 -34.69
N GLU A 188 4.84 -2.49 -34.60
CA GLU A 188 6.11 -1.93 -35.09
C GLU A 188 7.33 -2.54 -34.39
N LEU A 189 7.24 -2.74 -33.05
CA LEU A 189 8.32 -3.38 -32.27
C LEU A 189 8.52 -4.83 -32.70
N LEU A 190 7.43 -5.57 -32.91
CA LEU A 190 7.49 -6.96 -33.35
C LEU A 190 8.06 -7.09 -34.76
N ASP A 191 7.63 -6.24 -35.70
CA ASP A 191 8.11 -6.26 -37.08
C ASP A 191 9.61 -5.92 -37.12
N ARG A 192 10.06 -4.97 -36.31
CA ARG A 192 11.49 -4.61 -36.20
C ARG A 192 12.32 -5.78 -35.60
N ALA A 193 11.82 -6.39 -34.56
CA ALA A 193 12.49 -7.54 -33.94
C ALA A 193 12.55 -8.73 -34.91
N GLN A 194 11.47 -8.99 -35.64
CA GLN A 194 11.44 -10.06 -36.66
C GLN A 194 12.45 -9.80 -37.77
N ALA A 195 12.52 -8.57 -38.29
CA ALA A 195 13.48 -8.22 -39.33
C ALA A 195 14.94 -8.46 -38.89
N ASN A 196 15.25 -8.12 -37.61
CA ASN A 196 16.57 -8.39 -37.05
C ASN A 196 16.85 -9.90 -36.93
N VAL A 197 15.87 -10.69 -36.48
CA VAL A 197 16.01 -12.16 -36.40
C VAL A 197 16.21 -12.76 -37.81
N ASP A 198 15.48 -12.30 -38.78
CA ASP A 198 15.61 -12.77 -40.18
C ASP A 198 17.02 -12.47 -40.73
N GLN A 199 17.56 -11.29 -40.45
CA GLN A 199 18.94 -10.92 -40.83
C GLN A 199 20.00 -11.81 -40.14
N ILE A 200 19.83 -12.09 -38.83
CA ILE A 200 20.75 -12.98 -38.08
C ILE A 200 20.70 -14.40 -38.68
N ASN A 201 19.52 -14.89 -39.04
CA ASN A 201 19.37 -16.20 -39.68
C ASN A 201 20.02 -16.25 -41.06
N GLU A 202 19.93 -15.18 -41.87
CA GLU A 202 20.65 -15.07 -43.16
C GLU A 202 22.17 -15.17 -42.92
N TYR A 203 22.74 -14.46 -41.96
CA TYR A 203 24.17 -14.56 -41.63
C TYR A 203 24.59 -15.97 -41.18
N PHE A 204 23.69 -16.69 -40.49
CA PHE A 204 23.95 -18.08 -40.11
C PHE A 204 23.93 -19.00 -41.36
N GLU A 205 22.94 -18.87 -42.23
CA GLU A 205 22.85 -19.66 -43.47
C GLU A 205 24.01 -19.43 -44.42
N GLU A 206 24.51 -18.19 -44.47
CA GLU A 206 25.70 -17.82 -45.28
C GLU A 206 27.03 -18.27 -44.62
N GLY A 207 26.98 -18.79 -43.35
CA GLY A 207 28.14 -19.30 -42.65
C GLY A 207 29.01 -18.25 -41.96
N PHE A 208 28.53 -16.99 -41.84
CA PHE A 208 29.27 -15.91 -41.18
C PHE A 208 29.28 -16.07 -39.65
N ILE A 209 28.26 -16.69 -39.10
CA ILE A 209 28.13 -16.94 -37.65
C ILE A 209 27.82 -18.41 -37.37
N ASN A 210 28.23 -18.91 -36.22
CA ASN A 210 27.93 -20.27 -35.78
C ASN A 210 26.61 -20.31 -34.97
N GLU A 211 26.13 -21.53 -34.64
CA GLU A 211 24.86 -21.73 -33.92
C GLU A 211 24.83 -21.05 -32.54
N THR A 212 25.99 -21.03 -31.84
CA THR A 212 26.07 -20.39 -30.51
C THR A 212 25.97 -18.86 -30.64
N GLU A 213 26.65 -18.29 -31.62
CA GLU A 213 26.60 -16.86 -31.94
C GLU A 213 25.18 -16.45 -32.39
N ARG A 214 24.56 -17.22 -33.28
CA ARG A 214 23.18 -17.00 -33.70
C ARG A 214 22.24 -16.95 -32.50
N HIS A 215 22.35 -17.92 -31.60
CA HIS A 215 21.48 -17.97 -30.39
C HIS A 215 21.69 -16.73 -29.49
N ILE A 216 22.93 -16.31 -29.30
CA ILE A 216 23.26 -15.12 -28.47
C ILE A 216 22.68 -13.84 -29.12
N GLU A 217 22.83 -13.69 -30.41
CA GLU A 217 22.36 -12.49 -31.16
C GLU A 217 20.82 -12.43 -31.22
N VAL A 218 20.13 -13.58 -31.33
CA VAL A 218 18.65 -13.63 -31.35
C VAL A 218 18.05 -13.35 -29.95
N VAL A 219 18.76 -13.69 -28.86
CA VAL A 219 18.26 -13.48 -27.49
C VAL A 219 18.52 -12.06 -26.97
N ASN A 220 19.55 -11.35 -27.49
CA ASN A 220 19.88 -9.98 -27.12
C ASN A 220 19.04 -8.95 -27.87
#